data_334cb1a036be4a846dc69a61b2855b2f
#
_entry.id   334cb1a036be4a846dc69a61b2855b2f
#
_cell.length_a   1.000
_cell.length_b   1.000
_cell.length_c   1.000
_cell.angle_alpha   90.00
_cell.angle_beta   90.00
_cell.angle_gamma   90.00
#
_symmetry.space_group_name_H-M   'P 1'
#
loop_
_entity.id
_entity.type
_entity.pdbx_description
1 polymer ?
#
loop_
_entity_poly.entity_id
_entity_poly.type
_entity_poly.pdbx_seq_one_letter_code
_entity_poly.pdbx_strand_id
1 'polypeptide(L)'
;IATTQRTGESFRVANQAQQDALQAKGGYDFDFSEFDLIIDPEEITPIMKKLRKRLTEPNTQVMILTARAPEAEDDIQNYLGTLERPIDTSNIIIVGLEGGNKGTYVLTFLGNPPEYTDVEFHDDSLKNIQDMMRAKEVVGNKLDSFDIYHVDEGVVKPVA
;
A
#
# COMPACT_ATOMS: atom_id res chain seq x y z
N ILE A 1 -16.86 5.05 3.17
CA ILE A 1 -18.09 5.13 3.99
C ILE A 1 -19.02 4.01 3.56
N ALA A 2 -19.48 3.24 4.51
CA ALA A 2 -20.48 2.20 4.30
C ALA A 2 -21.81 2.65 4.89
N THR A 3 -22.89 2.45 4.15
CA THR A 3 -24.25 2.79 4.58
C THR A 3 -25.10 1.52 4.56
N THR A 4 -25.76 1.21 5.69
CA THR A 4 -26.67 0.08 5.74
C THR A 4 -27.96 0.40 4.99
N GLN A 5 -28.37 -0.45 4.07
CA GLN A 5 -29.60 -0.31 3.29
C GLN A 5 -30.86 -0.41 4.17
N ARG A 6 -30.76 -1.03 5.33
CA ARG A 6 -31.86 -1.29 6.25
C ARG A 6 -32.26 -0.07 7.07
N THR A 7 -31.30 0.67 7.61
CA THR A 7 -31.51 1.76 8.56
C THR A 7 -31.03 3.10 8.03
N GLY A 8 -30.24 3.11 6.97
CA GLY A 8 -29.61 4.32 6.45
C GLY A 8 -28.45 4.85 7.32
N GLU A 9 -28.04 4.08 8.34
CA GLU A 9 -26.88 4.45 9.15
C GLU A 9 -25.60 4.36 8.36
N SER A 10 -24.73 5.35 8.52
CA SER A 10 -23.44 5.42 7.80
C SER A 10 -22.28 5.40 8.78
N PHE A 11 -21.18 4.78 8.38
CA PHE A 11 -19.93 4.78 9.15
C PHE A 11 -18.73 4.67 8.20
N ARG A 12 -17.55 5.09 8.67
CA ARG A 12 -16.31 4.92 7.90
C ARG A 12 -15.78 3.52 8.06
N VAL A 13 -15.35 2.94 6.93
CA VAL A 13 -14.66 1.65 6.89
C VAL A 13 -13.21 1.88 7.31
N ALA A 14 -12.74 1.14 8.32
CA ALA A 14 -11.43 1.35 8.91
C ALA A 14 -10.28 0.79 8.07
N ASN A 15 -10.52 -0.34 7.37
CA ASN A 15 -9.49 -1.03 6.58
C ASN A 15 -10.11 -1.90 5.49
N GLN A 16 -9.26 -2.45 4.63
CA GLN A 16 -9.69 -3.32 3.53
C GLN A 16 -10.39 -4.58 4.03
N ALA A 17 -9.92 -5.17 5.13
CA ALA A 17 -10.53 -6.38 5.68
C ALA A 17 -11.98 -6.11 6.14
N GLN A 18 -12.24 -4.96 6.77
CA GLN A 18 -13.59 -4.57 7.15
C GLN A 18 -14.48 -4.36 5.92
N GLN A 19 -13.97 -3.71 4.89
CA GLN A 19 -14.70 -3.51 3.64
C GLN A 19 -15.07 -4.85 3.00
N ASP A 20 -14.13 -5.78 2.89
CA ASP A 20 -14.36 -7.10 2.31
C ASP A 20 -15.40 -7.88 3.11
N ALA A 21 -15.32 -7.83 4.44
CA ALA A 21 -16.29 -8.48 5.31
C ALA A 21 -17.71 -7.92 5.12
N LEU A 22 -17.86 -6.61 5.00
CA LEU A 22 -19.15 -5.96 4.77
C LEU A 22 -19.71 -6.27 3.38
N GLN A 23 -18.86 -6.33 2.36
CA GLN A 23 -19.27 -6.72 1.01
C GLN A 23 -19.78 -8.17 0.97
N ALA A 24 -19.08 -9.08 1.65
CA ALA A 24 -19.49 -10.48 1.75
C ALA A 24 -20.81 -10.65 2.51
N LYS A 25 -21.03 -9.85 3.55
CA LYS A 25 -22.27 -9.86 4.33
C LYS A 25 -23.48 -9.36 3.54
N GLY A 26 -23.25 -8.36 2.67
CA GLY A 26 -24.32 -7.69 1.92
C GLY A 26 -25.12 -6.71 2.77
N GLY A 27 -26.03 -5.98 2.14
CA GLY A 27 -26.91 -5.01 2.82
C GLY A 27 -26.25 -3.65 3.08
N TYR A 28 -25.12 -3.35 2.46
CA TYR A 28 -24.40 -2.08 2.59
C TYR A 28 -24.19 -1.44 1.23
N ASP A 29 -24.41 -0.13 1.15
CA ASP A 29 -23.97 0.71 0.05
C ASP A 29 -22.66 1.38 0.44
N PHE A 30 -21.68 1.37 -0.48
CA PHE A 30 -20.36 1.92 -0.23
C PHE A 30 -20.20 3.25 -0.96
N ASP A 31 -19.76 4.27 -0.21
CA ASP A 31 -19.39 5.57 -0.76
C ASP A 31 -17.86 5.67 -0.73
N PHE A 32 -17.24 5.72 -1.90
CA PHE A 32 -15.80 5.83 -2.08
C PHE A 32 -15.33 7.27 -2.35
N SER A 33 -16.18 8.27 -2.12
CA SER A 33 -15.83 9.68 -2.37
C SER A 33 -14.62 10.15 -1.55
N GLU A 34 -14.38 9.55 -0.39
CA GLU A 34 -13.20 9.84 0.46
C GLU A 34 -11.99 8.96 0.10
N PHE A 35 -12.10 8.10 -0.92
CA PHE A 35 -11.04 7.14 -1.25
C PHE A 35 -9.76 7.82 -1.75
N ASP A 36 -9.89 8.98 -2.41
CA ASP A 36 -8.76 9.76 -2.92
C ASP A 36 -8.20 10.75 -1.88
N LEU A 37 -8.82 10.83 -0.70
CA LEU A 37 -8.43 11.74 0.38
C LEU A 37 -7.84 10.95 1.55
N ILE A 38 -6.88 11.56 2.23
CA ILE A 38 -6.36 11.03 3.49
C ILE A 38 -7.09 11.74 4.62
N ILE A 39 -7.95 10.99 5.35
CA ILE A 39 -8.74 11.51 6.45
C ILE A 39 -8.34 10.78 7.73
N ASP A 40 -7.83 11.53 8.73
CA ASP A 40 -7.36 11.00 10.02
C ASP A 40 -6.51 9.72 9.88
N PRO A 41 -5.44 9.75 9.05
CA PRO A 41 -4.63 8.56 8.83
C PRO A 41 -3.86 8.17 10.09
N GLU A 42 -3.80 6.87 10.37
CA GLU A 42 -2.98 6.35 11.46
C GLU A 42 -1.56 6.05 10.97
N GLU A 43 -0.58 6.49 11.75
CA GLU A 43 0.81 6.16 11.51
C GLU A 43 1.13 4.76 12.05
N ILE A 44 1.51 3.84 11.15
CA ILE A 44 1.96 2.51 11.54
C ILE A 44 3.44 2.58 11.86
N THR A 45 3.77 2.62 13.15
CA THR A 45 5.14 2.87 13.64
C THR A 45 6.21 1.97 13.02
N PRO A 46 6.04 0.62 12.94
CA PRO A 46 7.06 -0.22 12.32
C PRO A 46 7.32 0.12 10.85
N ILE A 47 6.27 0.44 10.10
CA ILE A 47 6.39 0.80 8.67
C ILE A 47 7.08 2.16 8.52
N MET A 48 6.69 3.14 9.33
CA MET A 48 7.28 4.47 9.28
C MET A 48 8.76 4.44 9.67
N LYS A 49 9.13 3.62 10.64
CA LYS A 49 10.53 3.42 11.04
C LYS A 49 11.35 2.83 9.90
N LYS A 50 10.82 1.82 9.21
CA LYS A 50 11.48 1.22 8.04
C LYS A 50 11.59 2.23 6.89
N LEU A 51 10.54 2.97 6.61
CA LEU A 51 10.54 4.00 5.57
C LEU A 51 11.66 5.02 5.82
N ARG A 52 11.75 5.57 7.03
CA ARG A 52 12.79 6.53 7.40
C ARG A 52 14.18 5.95 7.26
N LYS A 53 14.38 4.68 7.68
CA LYS A 53 15.64 3.98 7.55
C LYS A 53 16.05 3.80 6.08
N ARG A 54 15.13 3.32 5.25
CA ARG A 54 15.40 3.06 3.84
C ARG A 54 15.73 4.34 3.06
N LEU A 55 15.12 5.47 3.42
CA LEU A 55 15.42 6.75 2.79
C LEU A 55 16.84 7.24 3.04
N THR A 56 17.51 6.74 4.08
CA THR A 56 18.92 7.08 4.37
C THR A 56 19.92 6.15 3.67
N GLU A 57 19.47 5.05 3.09
CA GLU A 57 20.35 4.05 2.47
C GLU A 57 20.65 4.44 1.01
N PRO A 58 21.93 4.37 0.58
CA PRO A 58 22.27 4.64 -0.81
C PRO A 58 21.77 3.52 -1.73
N ASN A 59 21.57 3.85 -3.01
CA ASN A 59 21.14 2.89 -4.03
C ASN A 59 19.81 2.20 -3.72
N THR A 60 18.95 2.86 -2.95
CA THR A 60 17.65 2.36 -2.54
C THR A 60 16.57 3.28 -3.09
N GLN A 61 15.64 2.71 -3.85
CA GLN A 61 14.45 3.42 -4.30
C GLN A 61 13.26 3.04 -3.42
N VAL A 62 12.66 4.04 -2.79
CA VAL A 62 11.44 3.88 -2.00
C VAL A 62 10.23 4.23 -2.85
N MET A 63 9.20 3.41 -2.78
CA MET A 63 7.95 3.60 -3.51
C MET A 63 6.76 3.44 -2.57
N ILE A 64 5.76 4.27 -2.79
CA ILE A 64 4.44 4.13 -2.15
C ILE A 64 3.44 3.83 -3.25
N LEU A 65 2.89 2.62 -3.24
CA LEU A 65 1.89 2.18 -4.20
C LEU A 65 0.55 2.10 -3.51
N THR A 66 -0.44 2.79 -4.04
CA THR A 66 -1.80 2.80 -3.49
C THR A 66 -2.81 2.34 -4.52
N ALA A 67 -3.85 1.64 -4.07
CA ALA A 67 -4.99 1.30 -4.91
C ALA A 67 -5.88 2.52 -5.22
N ARG A 68 -5.65 3.64 -4.55
CA ARG A 68 -6.36 4.89 -4.79
C ARG A 68 -6.04 5.43 -6.18
N ALA A 69 -6.84 6.40 -6.63
CA ALA A 69 -6.61 7.10 -7.89
C ALA A 69 -5.33 7.96 -7.84
N PRO A 70 -4.77 8.34 -9.01
CA PRO A 70 -3.59 9.20 -9.06
C PRO A 70 -3.73 10.53 -8.30
N GLU A 71 -4.94 11.04 -8.16
CA GLU A 71 -5.23 12.28 -7.42
C GLU A 71 -4.85 12.17 -5.93
N ALA A 72 -4.77 10.95 -5.39
CA ALA A 72 -4.36 10.73 -4.00
C ALA A 72 -2.84 10.91 -3.79
N GLU A 73 -2.05 10.96 -4.85
CA GLU A 73 -0.58 11.08 -4.74
C GLU A 73 -0.16 12.37 -4.02
N ASP A 74 -0.79 13.48 -4.35
CA ASP A 74 -0.50 14.77 -3.70
C ASP A 74 -0.91 14.77 -2.23
N ASP A 75 -2.02 14.13 -1.90
CA ASP A 75 -2.50 14.02 -0.52
C ASP A 75 -1.54 13.20 0.35
N ILE A 76 -1.01 12.11 -0.20
CA ILE A 76 0.00 11.28 0.48
C ILE A 76 1.28 12.08 0.68
N GLN A 77 1.74 12.78 -0.34
CA GLN A 77 2.92 13.63 -0.27
C GLN A 77 2.77 14.71 0.79
N ASN A 78 1.65 15.39 0.80
CA ASN A 78 1.35 16.43 1.78
C ASN A 78 1.30 15.88 3.20
N TYR A 79 0.64 14.73 3.40
CA TYR A 79 0.58 14.07 4.70
C TYR A 79 1.97 13.78 5.26
N LEU A 80 2.84 13.19 4.46
CA LEU A 80 4.21 12.86 4.87
C LEU A 80 5.03 14.10 5.22
N GLY A 81 4.78 15.21 4.52
CA GLY A 81 5.43 16.49 4.80
C GLY A 81 4.92 17.22 6.05
N THR A 82 3.74 16.85 6.55
CA THR A 82 3.12 17.50 7.72
C THR A 82 3.28 16.72 9.02
N LEU A 83 3.96 15.58 8.99
CA LEU A 83 4.24 14.81 10.21
C LEU A 83 5.07 15.62 11.20
N GLU A 84 4.99 15.29 12.50
CA GLU A 84 5.82 15.92 13.54
C GLU A 84 7.31 15.85 13.19
N ARG A 85 7.74 14.73 12.62
CA ARG A 85 9.04 14.58 11.96
C ARG A 85 8.79 14.46 10.45
N PRO A 86 8.77 15.58 9.70
CA PRO A 86 8.44 15.54 8.27
C PRO A 86 9.35 14.62 7.47
N ILE A 87 8.77 13.97 6.45
CA ILE A 87 9.50 13.14 5.50
C ILE A 87 9.66 13.91 4.20
N ASP A 88 10.89 14.04 3.72
CA ASP A 88 11.17 14.58 2.40
C ASP A 88 10.81 13.54 1.34
N THR A 89 9.83 13.86 0.51
CA THR A 89 9.29 12.95 -0.51
C THR A 89 9.96 13.10 -1.87
N SER A 90 10.99 13.95 -2.00
CA SER A 90 11.66 14.18 -3.27
C SER A 90 12.28 12.91 -3.89
N ASN A 91 12.66 11.93 -3.07
CA ASN A 91 13.23 10.65 -3.50
C ASN A 91 12.25 9.48 -3.36
N ILE A 92 10.97 9.74 -3.16
CA ILE A 92 9.94 8.71 -3.08
C ILE A 92 9.09 8.74 -4.33
N ILE A 93 8.91 7.58 -4.97
CA ILE A 93 7.94 7.41 -6.06
C ILE A 93 6.59 7.10 -5.42
N ILE A 94 5.60 7.95 -5.66
CA ILE A 94 4.22 7.77 -5.14
C ILE A 94 3.32 7.56 -6.34
N VAL A 95 2.62 6.42 -6.39
CA VAL A 95 1.79 6.04 -7.53
C VAL A 95 0.41 5.58 -7.08
N GLY A 96 -0.61 6.25 -7.59
CA GLY A 96 -2.00 5.80 -7.50
C GLY A 96 -2.31 4.86 -8.65
N LEU A 97 -2.55 3.59 -8.36
CA LEU A 97 -2.77 2.54 -9.37
C LEU A 97 -4.24 2.37 -9.76
N GLU A 98 -5.14 3.05 -9.06
CA GLU A 98 -6.59 3.01 -9.33
C GLU A 98 -7.12 1.57 -9.41
N GLY A 99 -6.75 0.75 -8.43
CA GLY A 99 -7.11 -0.67 -8.38
C GLY A 99 -6.25 -1.58 -9.25
N GLY A 100 -5.20 -1.06 -9.90
CA GLY A 100 -4.27 -1.85 -10.70
C GLY A 100 -3.45 -2.84 -9.88
N ASN A 101 -2.87 -3.82 -10.56
CA ASN A 101 -2.07 -4.88 -9.94
C ASN A 101 -0.70 -4.37 -9.53
N LYS A 102 -0.42 -4.36 -8.23
CA LYS A 102 0.85 -3.88 -7.68
C LYS A 102 2.04 -4.77 -8.11
N GLY A 103 1.82 -6.07 -8.21
CA GLY A 103 2.85 -7.00 -8.69
C GLY A 103 3.28 -6.72 -10.11
N THR A 104 2.34 -6.47 -11.00
CA THR A 104 2.61 -6.10 -12.40
C THR A 104 3.39 -4.79 -12.47
N TYR A 105 3.02 -3.80 -11.67
CA TYR A 105 3.72 -2.54 -11.61
C TYR A 105 5.19 -2.72 -11.21
N VAL A 106 5.44 -3.50 -10.15
CA VAL A 106 6.81 -3.78 -9.68
C VAL A 106 7.63 -4.51 -10.72
N LEU A 107 7.06 -5.51 -11.40
CA LEU A 107 7.76 -6.22 -12.48
C LEU A 107 8.17 -5.27 -13.61
N THR A 108 7.28 -4.39 -14.01
CA THR A 108 7.56 -3.39 -15.05
C THR A 108 8.66 -2.43 -14.60
N PHE A 109 8.60 -1.99 -13.36
CA PHE A 109 9.60 -1.09 -12.78
C PHE A 109 10.99 -1.74 -12.72
N LEU A 110 11.05 -3.00 -12.29
CA LEU A 110 12.33 -3.73 -12.20
C LEU A 110 13.01 -3.89 -13.55
N GLY A 111 12.24 -4.10 -14.62
CA GLY A 111 12.78 -4.34 -15.95
C GLY A 111 13.27 -5.78 -16.15
N ASN A 112 13.79 -6.05 -17.34
CA ASN A 112 14.32 -7.36 -17.70
C ASN A 112 15.60 -7.18 -18.54
N PRO A 113 16.80 -7.48 -17.97
CA PRO A 113 17.02 -7.99 -16.60
C PRO A 113 16.71 -6.93 -15.53
N PRO A 114 16.41 -7.35 -14.29
CA PRO A 114 16.14 -6.41 -13.22
C PRO A 114 17.32 -5.49 -12.92
N GLU A 115 17.04 -4.21 -12.70
CA GLU A 115 18.06 -3.22 -12.35
C GLU A 115 18.38 -3.18 -10.85
N TYR A 116 17.58 -3.88 -10.04
CA TYR A 116 17.73 -3.98 -8.60
C TYR A 116 18.00 -5.43 -8.20
N THR A 117 18.63 -5.64 -7.07
CA THR A 117 18.98 -6.97 -6.57
C THR A 117 18.07 -7.45 -5.45
N ASP A 118 17.41 -6.52 -4.78
CA ASP A 118 16.61 -6.80 -3.60
C ASP A 118 15.31 -6.01 -3.65
N VAL A 119 14.21 -6.67 -3.28
CA VAL A 119 12.89 -6.05 -3.15
C VAL A 119 12.32 -6.35 -1.78
N GLU A 120 11.72 -5.34 -1.16
CA GLU A 120 10.98 -5.45 0.09
C GLU A 120 9.61 -4.81 -0.11
N PHE A 121 8.55 -5.54 0.21
CA PHE A 121 7.17 -5.11 -0.01
C PHE A 121 6.34 -5.30 1.26
N HIS A 122 5.55 -4.29 1.60
CA HIS A 122 4.64 -4.28 2.74
C HIS A 122 3.25 -3.87 2.28
N ASP A 123 2.24 -4.63 2.65
CA ASP A 123 0.84 -4.30 2.35
C ASP A 123 -0.09 -4.95 3.38
N ASP A 124 -1.25 -4.36 3.59
CA ASP A 124 -2.31 -4.89 4.46
C ASP A 124 -3.32 -5.74 3.69
N SER A 125 -3.39 -5.60 2.38
CA SER A 125 -4.32 -6.34 1.52
C SER A 125 -3.77 -7.69 1.12
N LEU A 126 -4.48 -8.76 1.49
CA LEU A 126 -4.10 -10.12 1.09
C LEU A 126 -4.11 -10.30 -0.44
N LYS A 127 -5.00 -9.60 -1.14
CA LYS A 127 -5.01 -9.62 -2.60
C LYS A 127 -3.70 -9.06 -3.16
N ASN A 128 -3.24 -7.93 -2.65
CA ASN A 128 -1.98 -7.33 -3.08
C ASN A 128 -0.77 -8.20 -2.72
N ILE A 129 -0.81 -8.85 -1.56
CA ILE A 129 0.21 -9.83 -1.16
C ILE A 129 0.27 -10.99 -2.16
N GLN A 130 -0.88 -11.54 -2.54
CA GLN A 130 -0.95 -12.63 -3.52
C GLN A 130 -0.43 -12.20 -4.89
N ASP A 131 -0.80 -11.01 -5.34
CA ASP A 131 -0.32 -10.45 -6.61
C ASP A 131 1.21 -10.28 -6.59
N MET A 132 1.76 -9.84 -5.45
CA MET A 132 3.20 -9.69 -5.29
C MET A 132 3.93 -11.04 -5.20
N MET A 133 3.32 -12.05 -4.58
CA MET A 133 3.87 -13.40 -4.56
C MET A 133 3.99 -13.99 -5.98
N ARG A 134 3.01 -13.72 -6.84
CA ARG A 134 3.08 -14.10 -8.27
C ARG A 134 4.21 -13.37 -8.98
N ALA A 135 4.39 -12.08 -8.70
CA ALA A 135 5.51 -11.32 -9.25
C ALA A 135 6.85 -11.90 -8.81
N LYS A 136 6.98 -12.30 -7.56
CA LYS A 136 8.16 -12.98 -7.03
C LYS A 136 8.46 -14.26 -7.79
N GLU A 137 7.46 -15.07 -8.11
CA GLU A 137 7.60 -16.29 -8.90
C GLU A 137 8.10 -15.98 -10.32
N VAL A 138 7.56 -14.94 -10.94
CA VAL A 138 7.96 -14.53 -12.31
C VAL A 138 9.43 -14.11 -12.34
N VAL A 139 9.88 -13.34 -11.35
CA VAL A 139 11.28 -12.91 -11.26
C VAL A 139 12.19 -14.10 -10.96
N GLY A 140 11.73 -15.04 -10.12
CA GLY A 140 12.50 -16.22 -9.73
C GLY A 140 13.81 -15.85 -9.04
N ASN A 141 14.90 -16.46 -9.45
CA ASN A 141 16.22 -16.26 -8.86
C ASN A 141 17.04 -15.11 -9.48
N LYS A 142 16.42 -14.25 -10.27
CA LYS A 142 17.09 -13.08 -10.86
C LYS A 142 17.41 -12.00 -9.81
N LEU A 143 16.73 -12.04 -8.66
CA LEU A 143 17.00 -11.18 -7.51
C LEU A 143 17.69 -11.97 -6.39
N ASP A 144 18.50 -11.27 -5.60
CA ASP A 144 19.13 -11.85 -4.41
C ASP A 144 18.12 -12.07 -3.29
N SER A 145 17.15 -11.13 -3.15
CA SER A 145 16.06 -11.28 -2.20
C SER A 145 14.78 -10.62 -2.71
N PHE A 146 13.65 -11.16 -2.29
CA PHE A 146 12.33 -10.59 -2.52
C PHE A 146 11.47 -10.92 -1.31
N ASP A 147 11.44 -9.99 -0.35
CA ASP A 147 10.78 -10.18 0.93
C ASP A 147 9.41 -9.50 0.92
N ILE A 148 8.38 -10.26 1.27
CA ILE A 148 6.99 -9.80 1.31
C ILE A 148 6.50 -9.87 2.76
N TYR A 149 5.91 -8.77 3.23
CA TYR A 149 5.37 -8.65 4.58
C TYR A 149 3.90 -8.28 4.53
N HIS A 150 3.10 -8.98 5.32
CA HIS A 150 1.70 -8.64 5.55
C HIS A 150 1.59 -7.76 6.79
N VAL A 151 0.95 -6.62 6.65
CA VAL A 151 0.66 -5.69 7.76
C VAL A 151 -0.76 -5.96 8.23
N ASP A 152 -0.90 -6.61 9.38
CA ASP A 152 -2.18 -7.01 9.95
C ASP A 152 -2.42 -6.22 11.23
N GLU A 153 -3.38 -5.29 11.20
CA GLU A 153 -3.72 -4.41 12.33
C GLU A 153 -2.47 -3.72 12.95
N GLY A 154 -1.58 -3.23 12.08
CA GLY A 154 -0.35 -2.57 12.50
C GLY A 154 0.81 -3.50 12.84
N VAL A 155 0.60 -4.83 12.80
CA VAL A 155 1.63 -5.82 13.05
C VAL A 155 2.21 -6.31 11.71
N VAL A 156 3.53 -6.21 11.58
CA VAL A 156 4.25 -6.64 10.37
C VAL A 156 4.66 -8.09 10.50
N LYS A 157 4.21 -8.94 9.56
CA LYS A 157 4.49 -10.37 9.56
C LYS A 157 5.10 -10.79 8.22
N PRO A 158 6.24 -11.50 8.22
CA PRO A 158 6.79 -12.02 6.97
C PRO A 158 5.86 -13.07 6.35
N VAL A 159 5.81 -13.07 5.02
CA VAL A 159 5.05 -14.04 4.23
C VAL A 159 6.03 -15.05 3.65
N ALA A 160 5.74 -16.30 3.89
CA ALA A 160 6.60 -17.39 3.41
C ALA A 160 6.58 -17.54 1.88
#